data_4578e8dd8949bbcb13900d3e611e511e
#
_entry.id   4578e8dd8949bbcb13900d3e611e511e
#
_cell.length_a   1.000
_cell.length_b   1.000
_cell.length_c   1.000
_cell.angle_alpha   90.00
_cell.angle_beta   90.00
_cell.angle_gamma   90.00
#
_symmetry.space_group_name_H-M   'P 1'
#
loop_
_entity.id
_entity.type
_entity.pdbx_description
1 polymer ?
#
loop_
_entity_poly.entity_id
_entity_poly.type
_entity_poly.pdbx_seq_one_letter_code
_entity_poly.pdbx_strand_id
1 'polypeptide(L)'
;MKFLVMTTSMPNKNTLRNQYFKAIHNELKKKKQTQIIWVVCQPNKIKNDQDEFSNIVDIHQFPNGLKLMESLNPDVIIVNIGFEPIQHSLALAANHLNIPIISFVGPALAGFFTAEKIPYNTIRHFFSSGAPTDTEEEKYFMRRGKFMIYKILYSIKTQIALKINFIQTLKELYLDFIIFNFNKSPRPNLLADLVLLHYESQIEPLQKLGLKKEKLILIGHPILDSINAKFIQPNNIKINSKKIKLLIVTDTLYEHGIWTSKQRSNFLTELFSKLSDNFNIEFALKIHPSQENKSFYKNFLKNLNLNVPIFQSENLQDLFPNYDLLISYGFSTSHSVISYSGKRLILLNSGKKTPRFPLIEEGIQSGHVMECNDIKDLNNMINEFVKKDVEVSQKFIDARKKLFYKFDGKSAERGADAILNLLNKRK
;
A
#
# COMPACT_ATOMS: atom_id res chain seq x y z
N MET A 1 6.39 -19.87 18.18
CA MET A 1 7.20 -19.27 17.09
C MET A 1 6.96 -17.77 17.07
N LYS A 2 8.05 -16.99 17.16
CA LYS A 2 8.00 -15.52 17.25
C LYS A 2 8.32 -14.89 15.89
N PHE A 3 7.38 -14.14 15.34
CA PHE A 3 7.58 -13.34 14.13
C PHE A 3 7.88 -11.90 14.52
N LEU A 4 8.97 -11.33 14.04
CA LEU A 4 9.24 -9.91 14.14
C LEU A 4 8.81 -9.23 12.85
N VAL A 5 7.87 -8.30 12.95
CA VAL A 5 7.37 -7.51 11.82
C VAL A 5 7.68 -6.05 12.05
N MET A 6 8.46 -5.46 11.17
CA MET A 6 8.76 -4.05 11.26
C MET A 6 7.73 -3.20 10.52
N THR A 7 7.29 -2.12 11.15
CA THR A 7 6.42 -1.10 10.56
C THR A 7 6.93 0.31 10.88
N THR A 8 6.80 1.24 9.93
CA THR A 8 7.24 2.64 10.14
C THR A 8 6.33 3.41 11.08
N SER A 9 5.05 3.09 11.09
CA SER A 9 4.04 3.69 11.96
C SER A 9 3.38 2.62 12.81
N MET A 10 2.59 3.04 13.80
CA MET A 10 1.78 2.11 14.59
C MET A 10 1.03 1.14 13.69
N PRO A 11 1.04 -0.15 14.03
CA PRO A 11 0.22 -1.11 13.30
C PRO A 11 -1.25 -0.70 13.44
N ASN A 12 -1.90 -0.54 12.31
CA ASN A 12 -3.31 -0.20 12.22
C ASN A 12 -4.00 -1.30 11.41
N LYS A 13 -5.13 -1.80 11.92
CA LYS A 13 -5.93 -2.83 11.25
C LYS A 13 -6.33 -2.48 9.81
N ASN A 14 -6.36 -1.19 9.49
CA ASN A 14 -6.82 -0.68 8.21
C ASN A 14 -5.70 -0.47 7.17
N THR A 15 -4.41 -0.64 7.55
CA THR A 15 -3.34 -0.58 6.56
C THR A 15 -3.24 -1.91 5.81
N LEU A 16 -3.24 -1.86 4.48
CA LEU A 16 -3.17 -3.04 3.61
C LEU A 16 -2.00 -3.97 3.98
N ARG A 17 -0.85 -3.38 4.35
CA ARG A 17 0.32 -4.15 4.75
C ARG A 17 0.08 -5.01 6.00
N ASN A 18 -0.56 -4.42 7.02
CA ASN A 18 -0.85 -5.14 8.25
C ASN A 18 -1.93 -6.21 8.02
N GLN A 19 -2.95 -5.88 7.22
CA GLN A 19 -3.97 -6.85 6.80
C GLN A 19 -3.36 -8.04 6.04
N TYR A 20 -2.40 -7.77 5.16
CA TYR A 20 -1.70 -8.78 4.39
C TYR A 20 -1.01 -9.81 5.30
N PHE A 21 -0.19 -9.33 6.23
CA PHE A 21 0.51 -10.24 7.13
C PHE A 21 -0.42 -10.88 8.15
N LYS A 22 -1.43 -10.15 8.63
CA LYS A 22 -2.46 -10.69 9.53
C LYS A 22 -3.21 -11.85 8.90
N ALA A 23 -3.56 -11.78 7.61
CA ALA A 23 -4.20 -12.87 6.90
C ALA A 23 -3.32 -14.14 6.90
N ILE A 24 -2.04 -14.01 6.54
CA ILE A 24 -1.07 -15.12 6.59
C ILE A 24 -0.89 -15.64 8.01
N HIS A 25 -0.78 -14.76 9.00
CA HIS A 25 -0.60 -15.14 10.40
C HIS A 25 -1.80 -15.91 10.96
N ASN A 26 -3.01 -15.56 10.55
CA ASN A 26 -4.20 -16.32 10.94
C ASN A 26 -4.15 -17.77 10.42
N GLU A 27 -3.65 -17.98 9.22
CA GLU A 27 -3.42 -19.34 8.69
C GLU A 27 -2.28 -20.07 9.42
N LEU A 28 -1.20 -19.36 9.76
CA LEU A 28 -0.11 -19.91 10.58
C LEU A 28 -0.60 -20.36 11.96
N LYS A 29 -1.46 -19.56 12.62
CA LYS A 29 -2.05 -19.92 13.93
C LYS A 29 -2.84 -21.21 13.93
N LYS A 30 -3.49 -21.57 12.81
CA LYS A 30 -4.21 -22.85 12.67
C LYS A 30 -3.26 -24.05 12.69
N LYS A 31 -1.99 -23.86 12.29
CA LYS A 31 -1.00 -24.92 12.10
C LYS A 31 0.04 -24.99 13.23
N LYS A 32 0.32 -23.86 13.90
CA LYS A 32 1.34 -23.76 14.94
C LYS A 32 1.08 -22.58 15.88
N GLN A 33 1.42 -22.73 17.17
CA GLN A 33 1.40 -21.61 18.08
C GLN A 33 2.39 -20.53 17.65
N THR A 34 1.88 -19.33 17.36
CA THR A 34 2.66 -18.22 16.81
C THR A 34 2.34 -16.91 17.50
N GLN A 35 3.34 -16.04 17.60
CA GLN A 35 3.26 -14.71 18.19
C GLN A 35 3.88 -13.70 17.24
N ILE A 36 3.28 -12.52 17.08
CA ILE A 36 3.87 -11.40 16.36
C ILE A 36 4.42 -10.38 17.36
N ILE A 37 5.63 -9.90 17.07
CA ILE A 37 6.24 -8.73 17.71
C ILE A 37 6.27 -7.62 16.65
N TRP A 38 5.55 -6.54 16.89
CA TRP A 38 5.52 -5.38 16.00
C TRP A 38 6.60 -4.39 16.44
N VAL A 39 7.60 -4.17 15.60
CA VAL A 39 8.63 -3.15 15.83
C VAL A 39 8.23 -1.86 15.12
N VAL A 40 8.10 -0.77 15.89
CA VAL A 40 7.59 0.51 15.43
C VAL A 40 8.66 1.58 15.51
N CYS A 41 8.77 2.40 14.48
CA CYS A 41 9.74 3.51 14.40
C CYS A 41 9.18 4.87 14.80
N GLN A 42 7.89 5.02 14.94
CA GLN A 42 7.21 6.26 15.31
C GLN A 42 6.12 5.99 16.35
N PRO A 43 6.49 5.79 17.62
CA PRO A 43 5.54 5.39 18.66
C PRO A 43 4.56 6.50 19.07
N ASN A 44 4.87 7.77 18.83
CA ASN A 44 4.11 8.93 19.35
C ASN A 44 2.70 9.10 18.75
N LYS A 45 2.24 8.20 17.90
CA LYS A 45 0.87 8.15 17.37
C LYS A 45 0.02 7.05 18.02
N ILE A 46 0.43 6.57 19.21
CA ILE A 46 -0.33 5.56 19.95
C ILE A 46 -1.58 6.22 20.52
N LYS A 47 -2.71 6.05 19.87
CA LYS A 47 -4.04 6.22 20.46
C LYS A 47 -4.88 4.96 20.18
N ASN A 48 -5.08 4.18 21.21
CA ASN A 48 -6.27 3.36 21.53
C ASN A 48 -6.70 2.16 20.65
N ASP A 49 -5.87 1.56 19.79
CA ASP A 49 -6.17 0.24 19.19
C ASP A 49 -5.31 -0.88 19.82
N GLN A 50 -5.03 -0.81 21.13
CA GLN A 50 -4.11 -1.75 21.82
C GLN A 50 -4.61 -3.19 21.86
N ASP A 51 -5.93 -3.43 21.77
CA ASP A 51 -6.49 -4.77 21.97
C ASP A 51 -6.18 -5.77 20.84
N GLU A 52 -5.89 -5.30 19.64
CA GLU A 52 -5.66 -6.16 18.45
C GLU A 52 -4.18 -6.41 18.15
N PHE A 53 -3.28 -5.56 18.64
CA PHE A 53 -1.83 -5.63 18.44
C PHE A 53 -1.10 -5.76 19.77
N SER A 54 -1.13 -6.95 20.35
CA SER A 54 -0.29 -7.28 21.49
C SER A 54 1.19 -7.32 21.06
N ASN A 55 2.10 -6.89 21.94
CA ASN A 55 3.55 -6.92 21.73
C ASN A 55 4.10 -5.89 20.72
N ILE A 56 3.79 -4.63 20.96
CA ILE A 56 4.39 -3.50 20.25
C ILE A 56 5.69 -3.11 20.95
N VAL A 57 6.76 -2.98 20.17
CA VAL A 57 8.10 -2.62 20.62
C VAL A 57 8.56 -1.36 19.91
N ASP A 58 8.99 -0.36 20.66
CA ASP A 58 9.59 0.84 20.11
C ASP A 58 11.06 0.58 19.75
N ILE A 59 11.44 0.77 18.50
CA ILE A 59 12.80 0.56 18.02
C ILE A 59 13.82 1.48 18.73
N HIS A 60 13.38 2.65 19.23
CA HIS A 60 14.25 3.61 19.92
C HIS A 60 14.77 3.10 21.26
N GLN A 61 14.18 2.01 21.80
CA GLN A 61 14.69 1.33 23.00
C GLN A 61 15.98 0.56 22.74
N PHE A 62 16.36 0.38 21.47
CA PHE A 62 17.54 -0.39 21.07
C PHE A 62 18.52 0.49 20.31
N PRO A 63 19.83 0.46 20.69
CA PRO A 63 20.82 1.33 20.05
C PRO A 63 21.09 0.99 18.59
N ASN A 64 20.84 -0.26 18.17
CA ASN A 64 21.05 -0.77 16.81
C ASN A 64 20.28 -2.07 16.57
N GLY A 65 20.26 -2.52 15.30
CA GLY A 65 19.53 -3.72 14.88
C GLY A 65 20.03 -5.01 15.49
N LEU A 66 21.33 -5.13 15.76
CA LEU A 66 21.89 -6.33 16.39
C LEU A 66 21.36 -6.51 17.82
N LYS A 67 21.41 -5.43 18.62
CA LYS A 67 20.88 -5.46 20.00
C LYS A 67 19.38 -5.71 20.05
N LEU A 68 18.63 -5.20 19.08
CA LEU A 68 17.21 -5.50 18.95
C LEU A 68 16.98 -6.98 18.68
N MET A 69 17.70 -7.58 17.73
CA MET A 69 17.55 -9.00 17.39
C MET A 69 17.96 -9.91 18.56
N GLU A 70 19.08 -9.62 19.21
CA GLU A 70 19.54 -10.37 20.37
C GLU A 70 18.52 -10.32 21.52
N SER A 71 17.94 -9.15 21.80
CA SER A 71 17.00 -8.97 22.91
C SER A 71 15.65 -9.61 22.66
N LEU A 72 15.12 -9.51 21.45
CA LEU A 72 13.80 -10.05 21.12
C LEU A 72 13.85 -11.52 20.75
N ASN A 73 15.00 -11.99 20.28
CA ASN A 73 15.25 -13.36 19.85
C ASN A 73 14.10 -13.94 19.01
N PRO A 74 13.82 -13.35 17.83
CA PRO A 74 12.75 -13.84 16.98
C PRO A 74 13.17 -15.11 16.22
N ASP A 75 12.22 -15.99 15.95
CA ASP A 75 12.46 -17.17 15.09
C ASP A 75 12.52 -16.78 13.61
N VAL A 76 11.96 -15.64 13.23
CA VAL A 76 11.90 -15.15 11.85
C VAL A 76 11.60 -13.65 11.82
N ILE A 77 12.18 -12.95 10.85
CA ILE A 77 11.82 -11.56 10.59
C ILE A 77 11.08 -11.40 9.28
N ILE A 78 10.18 -10.42 9.26
CA ILE A 78 9.41 -10.05 8.08
C ILE A 78 9.71 -8.59 7.73
N VAL A 79 10.25 -8.39 6.53
CA VAL A 79 10.63 -7.09 5.99
C VAL A 79 10.09 -6.90 4.59
N ASN A 80 9.91 -5.67 4.16
CA ASN A 80 9.56 -5.40 2.76
C ASN A 80 10.71 -5.79 1.82
N ILE A 81 10.35 -6.18 0.61
CA ILE A 81 11.33 -6.36 -0.46
C ILE A 81 11.89 -5.02 -0.94
N GLY A 82 11.07 -3.96 -0.91
CA GLY A 82 11.49 -2.61 -1.22
C GLY A 82 12.24 -1.99 -0.07
N PHE A 83 13.20 -1.18 -0.44
CA PHE A 83 14.21 -0.68 0.46
C PHE A 83 13.68 0.33 1.48
N GLU A 84 13.85 0.04 2.73
CA GLU A 84 13.85 1.00 3.81
C GLU A 84 15.09 0.79 4.69
N PRO A 85 15.92 1.84 4.96
CA PRO A 85 17.22 1.68 5.61
C PRO A 85 17.19 0.91 6.94
N ILE A 86 16.18 1.14 7.77
CA ILE A 86 16.04 0.42 9.04
C ILE A 86 15.71 -1.06 8.78
N GLN A 87 14.83 -1.37 7.84
CA GLN A 87 14.50 -2.75 7.52
C GLN A 87 15.71 -3.51 6.98
N HIS A 88 16.54 -2.83 6.18
CA HIS A 88 17.80 -3.41 5.73
C HIS A 88 18.79 -3.64 6.89
N SER A 89 18.87 -2.70 7.82
CA SER A 89 19.69 -2.87 9.04
C SER A 89 19.25 -4.08 9.88
N LEU A 90 17.92 -4.29 10.01
CA LEU A 90 17.38 -5.46 10.69
C LEU A 90 17.66 -6.74 9.90
N ALA A 91 17.57 -6.71 8.57
CA ALA A 91 17.91 -7.84 7.72
C ALA A 91 19.40 -8.22 7.82
N LEU A 92 20.30 -7.23 7.87
CA LEU A 92 21.74 -7.46 8.11
C LEU A 92 21.99 -8.14 9.47
N ALA A 93 21.33 -7.63 10.53
CA ALA A 93 21.45 -8.21 11.86
C ALA A 93 20.87 -9.63 11.94
N ALA A 94 19.72 -9.87 11.32
CA ALA A 94 19.12 -11.19 11.24
C ALA A 94 20.00 -12.19 10.47
N ASN A 95 20.56 -11.77 9.34
CA ASN A 95 21.49 -12.60 8.57
C ASN A 95 22.73 -12.97 9.38
N HIS A 96 23.29 -12.03 10.14
CA HIS A 96 24.43 -12.27 11.03
C HIS A 96 24.13 -13.30 12.12
N LEU A 97 22.91 -13.29 12.64
CA LEU A 97 22.43 -14.23 13.67
C LEU A 97 21.81 -15.51 13.09
N ASN A 98 21.88 -15.72 11.76
CA ASN A 98 21.24 -16.82 11.06
C ASN A 98 19.71 -16.92 11.27
N ILE A 99 19.06 -15.80 11.57
CA ILE A 99 17.60 -15.71 11.67
C ILE A 99 17.01 -15.62 10.26
N PRO A 100 16.03 -16.48 9.90
CA PRO A 100 15.37 -16.45 8.59
C PRO A 100 14.73 -15.11 8.27
N ILE A 101 14.91 -14.67 7.02
CA ILE A 101 14.39 -13.38 6.52
C ILE A 101 13.33 -13.66 5.45
N ILE A 102 12.10 -13.22 5.72
CA ILE A 102 11.01 -13.29 4.76
C ILE A 102 10.71 -11.88 4.26
N SER A 103 10.61 -11.75 2.95
CA SER A 103 10.20 -10.51 2.31
C SER A 103 8.89 -10.69 1.56
N PHE A 104 8.15 -9.61 1.41
CA PHE A 104 6.99 -9.58 0.54
C PHE A 104 7.01 -8.31 -0.32
N VAL A 105 6.44 -8.43 -1.51
CA VAL A 105 6.28 -7.30 -2.41
C VAL A 105 4.94 -6.65 -2.09
N GLY A 106 4.98 -5.45 -1.52
CA GLY A 106 3.76 -4.68 -1.29
C GLY A 106 3.04 -4.34 -2.61
N PRO A 107 1.73 -4.14 -2.60
CA PRO A 107 0.97 -3.80 -3.82
C PRO A 107 1.53 -2.57 -4.57
N ALA A 108 1.99 -1.57 -3.82
CA ALA A 108 2.62 -0.38 -4.39
C ALA A 108 3.92 -0.66 -5.15
N LEU A 109 4.67 -1.69 -4.75
CA LEU A 109 5.94 -2.04 -5.40
C LEU A 109 5.75 -2.79 -6.72
N ALA A 110 4.59 -3.41 -6.96
CA ALA A 110 4.27 -3.95 -8.28
C ALA A 110 4.36 -2.86 -9.35
N GLY A 111 3.89 -1.64 -9.05
CA GLY A 111 4.02 -0.48 -9.93
C GLY A 111 5.47 0.00 -10.10
N PHE A 112 6.32 -0.10 -9.07
CA PHE A 112 7.73 0.31 -9.17
C PHE A 112 8.57 -0.60 -10.08
N PHE A 113 8.23 -1.88 -10.18
CA PHE A 113 8.96 -2.83 -11.01
C PHE A 113 8.49 -2.87 -12.45
N THR A 114 7.25 -2.43 -12.73
CA THR A 114 6.63 -2.53 -14.07
C THR A 114 6.33 -1.18 -14.70
N ALA A 115 6.31 -0.10 -13.93
CA ALA A 115 5.85 1.19 -14.40
C ALA A 115 6.99 2.12 -14.83
N GLU A 116 6.68 2.99 -15.77
CA GLU A 116 7.45 4.20 -16.04
C GLU A 116 7.76 4.95 -14.73
N LYS A 117 8.97 5.50 -14.61
CA LYS A 117 9.45 6.21 -13.43
C LYS A 117 8.42 7.24 -12.97
N ILE A 118 7.89 7.10 -11.76
CA ILE A 118 7.03 8.12 -11.15
C ILE A 118 7.87 9.41 -11.09
N PRO A 119 7.40 10.52 -11.66
CA PRO A 119 8.16 11.77 -11.67
C PRO A 119 8.12 12.46 -10.30
N TYR A 120 8.64 11.80 -9.27
CA TYR A 120 8.90 12.49 -8.02
C TYR A 120 10.01 13.53 -8.26
N ASN A 121 9.76 14.76 -7.93
CA ASN A 121 10.83 15.74 -7.80
C ASN A 121 11.60 15.43 -6.51
N THR A 122 12.55 14.50 -6.61
CA THR A 122 13.16 13.79 -5.49
C THR A 122 13.90 14.72 -4.55
N ILE A 123 14.57 15.75 -5.09
CA ILE A 123 15.26 16.76 -4.28
C ILE A 123 14.24 17.59 -3.52
N ARG A 124 13.17 18.01 -4.16
CA ARG A 124 12.10 18.76 -3.52
C ARG A 124 11.35 17.91 -2.48
N HIS A 125 11.16 16.61 -2.76
CA HIS A 125 10.54 15.67 -1.83
C HIS A 125 11.43 15.34 -0.63
N PHE A 126 12.76 15.40 -0.79
CA PHE A 126 13.73 15.15 0.28
C PHE A 126 13.96 16.38 1.16
N PHE A 127 14.06 17.58 0.57
CA PHE A 127 14.41 18.82 1.25
C PHE A 127 13.25 19.81 1.45
N SER A 128 12.21 19.73 0.65
CA SER A 128 10.98 20.48 0.84
C SER A 128 9.81 19.52 0.82
N SER A 129 9.10 19.52 1.91
CA SER A 129 7.74 19.07 1.87
C SER A 129 6.99 19.95 0.92
N GLY A 130 6.81 19.91 -0.22
CA GLY A 130 5.99 20.81 -1.06
C GLY A 130 4.66 21.28 -0.46
N ALA A 131 4.52 21.12 0.84
CA ALA A 131 3.41 21.54 1.66
C ALA A 131 3.58 23.00 2.07
N PRO A 132 2.59 23.84 1.84
CA PRO A 132 2.65 25.21 2.27
C PRO A 132 2.42 25.33 3.78
N THR A 133 3.19 26.15 4.38
CA THR A 133 2.99 27.19 5.44
C THR A 133 1.88 27.03 6.49
N ASP A 134 1.36 25.84 6.78
CA ASP A 134 0.63 25.64 8.02
C ASP A 134 1.59 25.18 9.10
N THR A 135 1.60 25.89 10.24
CA THR A 135 2.49 25.69 11.38
C THR A 135 2.55 24.24 11.90
N GLU A 136 1.52 23.44 11.67
CA GLU A 136 1.48 22.00 11.94
C GLU A 136 2.28 21.19 10.90
N GLU A 137 2.34 21.63 9.66
CA GLU A 137 3.05 20.95 8.56
C GLU A 137 4.55 21.19 8.63
N GLU A 138 5.01 22.38 9.05
CA GLU A 138 6.43 22.62 9.36
C GLU A 138 6.94 21.76 10.50
N LYS A 139 6.12 21.55 11.53
CA LYS A 139 6.43 20.59 12.61
C LYS A 139 6.51 19.16 12.10
N TYR A 140 5.66 18.78 11.17
CA TYR A 140 5.67 17.45 10.54
C TYR A 140 6.93 17.25 9.69
N PHE A 141 7.35 18.27 8.95
CA PHE A 141 8.54 18.26 8.10
C PHE A 141 9.84 18.19 8.89
N MET A 142 9.99 19.02 9.93
CA MET A 142 11.13 18.94 10.84
C MET A 142 11.23 17.56 11.51
N ARG A 143 10.08 16.95 11.84
CA ARG A 143 10.02 15.58 12.35
C ARG A 143 10.49 14.56 11.30
N ARG A 144 10.18 14.78 10.02
CA ARG A 144 10.60 13.90 8.92
C ARG A 144 12.11 13.96 8.68
N GLY A 145 12.71 15.13 8.67
CA GLY A 145 14.15 15.32 8.59
C GLY A 145 14.90 14.63 9.75
N LYS A 146 14.45 14.87 10.99
CA LYS A 146 14.97 14.18 12.18
C LYS A 146 14.85 12.68 12.07
N PHE A 147 13.73 12.19 11.54
CA PHE A 147 13.51 10.77 11.35
C PHE A 147 14.42 10.15 10.28
N MET A 148 14.71 10.87 9.21
CA MET A 148 15.69 10.41 8.20
C MET A 148 17.10 10.35 8.78
N ILE A 149 17.52 11.36 9.55
CA ILE A 149 18.80 11.32 10.26
C ILE A 149 18.87 10.13 11.22
N TYR A 150 17.80 9.89 11.97
CA TYR A 150 17.71 8.72 12.85
C TYR A 150 17.89 7.40 12.08
N LYS A 151 17.24 7.24 10.93
CA LYS A 151 17.38 6.05 10.08
C LYS A 151 18.83 5.82 9.64
N ILE A 152 19.51 6.89 9.22
CA ILE A 152 20.92 6.86 8.82
C ILE A 152 21.79 6.45 10.00
N LEU A 153 21.65 7.11 11.14
CA LEU A 153 22.43 6.81 12.33
C LEU A 153 22.17 5.38 12.84
N TYR A 154 20.94 4.92 12.82
CA TYR A 154 20.60 3.56 13.21
C TYR A 154 21.25 2.52 12.29
N SER A 155 21.26 2.79 10.97
CA SER A 155 21.91 1.94 9.99
C SER A 155 23.43 1.88 10.23
N ILE A 156 24.08 3.02 10.42
CA ILE A 156 25.52 3.10 10.73
C ILE A 156 25.84 2.34 12.01
N LYS A 157 25.11 2.60 13.09
CA LYS A 157 25.33 1.90 14.38
C LYS A 157 25.16 0.39 14.27
N THR A 158 24.20 -0.06 13.45
CA THR A 158 24.00 -1.49 13.21
C THR A 158 25.19 -2.09 12.47
N GLN A 159 25.66 -1.44 11.40
CA GLN A 159 26.78 -1.94 10.62
C GLN A 159 28.10 -1.96 11.43
N ILE A 160 28.32 -0.96 12.28
CA ILE A 160 29.45 -0.94 13.22
C ILE A 160 29.36 -2.10 14.21
N ALA A 161 28.18 -2.34 14.80
CA ALA A 161 27.95 -3.44 15.73
C ALA A 161 28.19 -4.82 15.08
N LEU A 162 27.89 -4.93 13.78
CA LEU A 162 28.14 -6.13 12.96
C LEU A 162 29.59 -6.24 12.48
N LYS A 163 30.47 -5.29 12.86
CA LYS A 163 31.87 -5.21 12.41
C LYS A 163 32.02 -5.14 10.88
N ILE A 164 31.06 -4.56 10.20
CA ILE A 164 31.16 -4.30 8.76
C ILE A 164 32.21 -3.21 8.56
N ASN A 165 33.12 -3.40 7.61
CA ASN A 165 34.19 -2.43 7.37
C ASN A 165 33.63 -1.10 6.84
N PHE A 166 34.39 -0.04 7.06
CA PHE A 166 33.96 1.33 6.76
C PHE A 166 33.62 1.53 5.27
N ILE A 167 34.39 0.97 4.35
CA ILE A 167 34.15 1.09 2.91
C ILE A 167 32.83 0.43 2.53
N GLN A 168 32.57 -0.76 3.08
CA GLN A 168 31.28 -1.44 2.86
C GLN A 168 30.13 -0.65 3.47
N THR A 169 30.29 -0.07 4.64
CA THR A 169 29.29 0.81 5.28
C THR A 169 28.98 2.01 4.39
N LEU A 170 29.99 2.69 3.85
CA LEU A 170 29.77 3.80 2.91
C LEU A 170 29.06 3.36 1.63
N LYS A 171 29.44 2.21 1.07
CA LYS A 171 28.79 1.64 -0.10
C LYS A 171 27.30 1.34 0.17
N GLU A 172 27.00 0.73 1.30
CA GLU A 172 25.61 0.44 1.69
C GLU A 172 24.79 1.73 1.85
N LEU A 173 25.35 2.72 2.55
CA LEU A 173 24.71 4.02 2.71
C LEU A 173 24.49 4.74 1.38
N TYR A 174 25.47 4.70 0.48
CA TYR A 174 25.35 5.27 -0.86
C TYR A 174 24.20 4.59 -1.63
N LEU A 175 24.15 3.27 -1.65
CA LEU A 175 23.09 2.51 -2.29
C LEU A 175 21.73 2.80 -1.67
N ASP A 176 21.67 2.86 -0.35
CA ASP A 176 20.45 3.00 0.43
C ASP A 176 19.82 4.38 0.33
N PHE A 177 20.63 5.40 0.37
CA PHE A 177 20.14 6.80 0.45
C PHE A 177 20.30 7.54 -0.87
N ILE A 178 21.39 7.35 -1.59
CA ILE A 178 21.66 8.10 -2.81
C ILE A 178 21.01 7.44 -4.02
N ILE A 179 21.34 6.18 -4.28
CA ILE A 179 20.79 5.50 -5.48
C ILE A 179 19.28 5.36 -5.40
N PHE A 180 18.74 4.96 -4.25
CA PHE A 180 17.30 4.84 -4.08
C PHE A 180 16.58 6.17 -4.27
N ASN A 181 17.05 7.24 -3.63
CA ASN A 181 16.38 8.54 -3.71
C ASN A 181 16.55 9.23 -5.07
N PHE A 182 17.70 9.10 -5.72
CA PHE A 182 17.98 9.83 -6.97
C PHE A 182 17.67 9.00 -8.23
N ASN A 183 17.98 7.73 -8.24
CA ASN A 183 17.75 6.89 -9.41
C ASN A 183 16.37 6.23 -9.41
N LYS A 184 15.62 6.33 -8.30
CA LYS A 184 14.27 5.75 -8.15
C LYS A 184 14.21 4.26 -8.49
N SER A 185 15.35 3.58 -8.42
CA SER A 185 15.42 2.14 -8.62
C SER A 185 15.26 1.46 -7.26
N PRO A 186 14.23 0.65 -7.05
CA PRO A 186 14.11 -0.07 -5.80
C PRO A 186 15.29 -1.04 -5.68
N ARG A 187 15.94 -0.99 -4.52
CA ARG A 187 16.95 -1.99 -4.17
C ARG A 187 16.24 -3.15 -3.47
N PRO A 188 16.20 -4.35 -4.07
CA PRO A 188 15.57 -5.48 -3.44
C PRO A 188 16.41 -5.96 -2.24
N ASN A 189 15.75 -6.50 -1.23
CA ASN A 189 16.45 -7.17 -0.14
C ASN A 189 17.00 -8.52 -0.61
N LEU A 190 18.25 -8.53 -1.08
CA LEU A 190 18.93 -9.74 -1.54
C LEU A 190 19.22 -10.74 -0.42
N LEU A 191 19.14 -10.30 0.85
CA LEU A 191 19.32 -11.16 2.04
C LEU A 191 18.09 -12.03 2.32
N ALA A 192 16.94 -11.73 1.70
CA ALA A 192 15.74 -12.52 1.90
C ALA A 192 15.98 -14.01 1.56
N ASP A 193 15.52 -14.88 2.42
CA ASP A 193 15.52 -16.33 2.21
C ASP A 193 14.28 -16.79 1.45
N LEU A 194 13.20 -16.04 1.62
CA LEU A 194 11.91 -16.26 0.98
C LEU A 194 11.29 -14.92 0.61
N VAL A 195 10.78 -14.82 -0.60
CA VAL A 195 10.03 -13.65 -1.10
C VAL A 195 8.65 -14.08 -1.53
N LEU A 196 7.62 -13.55 -0.87
CA LEU A 196 6.23 -13.82 -1.17
C LEU A 196 5.73 -12.85 -2.24
N LEU A 197 5.27 -13.37 -3.37
CA LEU A 197 4.83 -12.62 -4.54
C LEU A 197 3.32 -12.69 -4.71
N HIS A 198 2.74 -11.59 -5.20
CA HIS A 198 1.32 -11.50 -5.51
C HIS A 198 1.01 -11.84 -6.96
N TYR A 199 1.89 -11.43 -7.87
CA TYR A 199 1.70 -11.48 -9.31
C TYR A 199 2.87 -12.16 -10.00
N GLU A 200 2.57 -12.93 -11.03
CA GLU A 200 3.60 -13.58 -11.84
C GLU A 200 4.55 -12.56 -12.51
N SER A 201 4.00 -11.42 -12.91
CA SER A 201 4.77 -10.31 -13.51
C SER A 201 5.85 -9.71 -12.59
N GLN A 202 5.86 -10.06 -11.28
CA GLN A 202 6.90 -9.63 -10.35
C GLN A 202 8.18 -10.49 -10.42
N ILE A 203 8.10 -11.69 -10.99
CA ILE A 203 9.22 -12.65 -10.98
C ILE A 203 10.39 -12.14 -11.79
N GLU A 204 10.17 -11.85 -13.07
CA GLU A 204 11.24 -11.45 -13.98
C GLU A 204 11.97 -10.17 -13.55
N PRO A 205 11.27 -9.08 -13.17
CA PRO A 205 11.95 -7.87 -12.67
C PRO A 205 12.80 -8.13 -11.42
N LEU A 206 12.33 -8.96 -10.49
CA LEU A 206 13.08 -9.28 -9.28
C LEU A 206 14.32 -10.16 -9.57
N GLN A 207 14.21 -11.07 -10.53
CA GLN A 207 15.37 -11.84 -11.00
C GLN A 207 16.42 -10.95 -11.67
N LYS A 208 15.99 -9.98 -12.49
CA LYS A 208 16.89 -8.96 -13.08
C LYS A 208 17.61 -8.11 -12.02
N LEU A 209 17.00 -7.94 -10.86
CA LEU A 209 17.59 -7.26 -9.70
C LEU A 209 18.48 -8.17 -8.83
N GLY A 210 18.67 -9.43 -9.20
CA GLY A 210 19.58 -10.35 -8.55
C GLY A 210 18.96 -11.35 -7.57
N LEU A 211 17.62 -11.37 -7.44
CA LEU A 211 16.96 -12.38 -6.62
C LEU A 211 16.91 -13.73 -7.34
N LYS A 212 17.27 -14.78 -6.65
CA LYS A 212 17.25 -16.14 -7.18
C LYS A 212 15.81 -16.66 -7.28
N LYS A 213 15.49 -17.38 -8.36
CA LYS A 213 14.15 -17.91 -8.64
C LYS A 213 13.60 -18.79 -7.52
N GLU A 214 14.43 -19.63 -6.94
CA GLU A 214 14.06 -20.57 -5.87
C GLU A 214 13.61 -19.87 -4.57
N LYS A 215 13.94 -18.59 -4.39
CA LYS A 215 13.49 -17.77 -3.26
C LYS A 215 12.15 -17.09 -3.53
N LEU A 216 11.69 -17.04 -4.79
CA LEU A 216 10.49 -16.32 -5.23
C LEU A 216 9.30 -17.27 -5.22
N ILE A 217 8.36 -17.09 -4.29
CA ILE A 217 7.18 -17.94 -4.18
C ILE A 217 5.94 -17.13 -4.49
N LEU A 218 5.25 -17.52 -5.54
CA LEU A 218 4.00 -16.92 -5.96
C LEU A 218 2.85 -17.48 -5.10
N ILE A 219 2.25 -16.63 -4.28
CA ILE A 219 1.18 -17.01 -3.37
C ILE A 219 -0.18 -16.42 -3.75
N GLY A 220 -0.20 -15.34 -4.53
CA GLY A 220 -1.38 -14.51 -4.77
C GLY A 220 -1.50 -13.39 -3.73
N HIS A 221 -2.67 -12.79 -3.62
CA HIS A 221 -2.87 -11.60 -2.80
C HIS A 221 -3.75 -11.90 -1.56
N PRO A 222 -3.16 -12.12 -0.37
CA PRO A 222 -3.88 -12.57 0.83
C PRO A 222 -5.06 -11.70 1.28
N ILE A 223 -4.98 -10.38 1.04
CA ILE A 223 -6.06 -9.46 1.40
C ILE A 223 -7.30 -9.70 0.52
N LEU A 224 -7.07 -10.12 -0.72
CA LEU A 224 -8.13 -10.31 -1.70
C LEU A 224 -8.86 -11.65 -1.53
N ASP A 225 -8.34 -12.57 -0.72
CA ASP A 225 -8.99 -13.84 -0.41
C ASP A 225 -10.40 -13.63 0.19
N SER A 226 -10.55 -12.63 1.05
CA SER A 226 -11.86 -12.29 1.65
C SER A 226 -12.82 -11.65 0.65
N ILE A 227 -12.31 -10.97 -0.37
CA ILE A 227 -13.12 -10.37 -1.42
C ILE A 227 -13.62 -11.46 -2.37
N ASN A 228 -12.81 -12.49 -2.61
CA ASN A 228 -13.14 -13.60 -3.49
C ASN A 228 -14.50 -14.23 -3.13
N ALA A 229 -14.75 -14.49 -1.85
CA ALA A 229 -15.98 -15.07 -1.38
C ALA A 229 -17.23 -14.18 -1.60
N LYS A 230 -17.03 -12.83 -1.62
CA LYS A 230 -18.13 -11.85 -1.69
C LYS A 230 -18.47 -11.39 -3.11
N PHE A 231 -17.52 -11.44 -4.05
CA PHE A 231 -17.62 -10.75 -5.34
C PHE A 231 -17.45 -11.64 -6.58
N ILE A 232 -17.46 -12.98 -6.42
CA ILE A 232 -17.30 -13.91 -7.54
C ILE A 232 -18.53 -13.99 -8.45
N GLN A 233 -19.68 -13.54 -7.98
CA GLN A 233 -20.88 -13.60 -8.82
C GLN A 233 -20.91 -12.39 -9.76
N PRO A 234 -21.02 -12.60 -11.08
CA PRO A 234 -21.37 -11.54 -12.03
C PRO A 234 -22.86 -11.19 -11.77
N ASN A 235 -23.13 -10.47 -10.72
CA ASN A 235 -24.45 -9.91 -10.55
C ASN A 235 -24.57 -8.78 -11.56
N ASN A 236 -25.47 -8.96 -12.51
CA ASN A 236 -26.05 -7.86 -13.27
C ASN A 236 -26.51 -6.81 -12.27
N ILE A 237 -25.64 -5.84 -11.98
CA ILE A 237 -25.96 -4.74 -11.07
C ILE A 237 -26.91 -3.84 -11.83
N LYS A 238 -28.19 -4.21 -11.82
CA LYS A 238 -29.25 -3.29 -12.24
C LYS A 238 -29.35 -2.24 -11.15
N ILE A 239 -28.98 -1.02 -11.49
CA ILE A 239 -29.14 0.13 -10.61
C ILE A 239 -30.63 0.48 -10.63
N ASN A 240 -31.36 -0.06 -9.67
CA ASN A 240 -32.82 0.16 -9.52
C ASN A 240 -33.14 1.32 -8.56
N SER A 241 -32.12 2.08 -8.11
CA SER A 241 -32.31 3.16 -7.16
C SER A 241 -32.73 4.46 -7.86
N LYS A 242 -33.61 5.26 -7.21
CA LYS A 242 -33.98 6.62 -7.68
C LYS A 242 -32.76 7.56 -7.75
N LYS A 243 -31.69 7.26 -7.03
CA LYS A 243 -30.44 8.02 -6.99
C LYS A 243 -29.23 7.09 -7.13
N ILE A 244 -28.25 7.54 -7.89
CA ILE A 244 -26.97 6.86 -8.09
C ILE A 244 -26.08 7.12 -6.88
N LYS A 245 -25.62 6.08 -6.21
CA LYS A 245 -24.72 6.16 -5.07
C LYS A 245 -23.27 6.03 -5.52
N LEU A 246 -22.48 7.08 -5.33
CA LEU A 246 -21.08 7.14 -5.70
C LEU A 246 -20.17 7.06 -4.47
N LEU A 247 -19.08 6.32 -4.56
CA LEU A 247 -17.98 6.39 -3.60
C LEU A 247 -16.75 6.99 -4.28
N ILE A 248 -16.33 8.16 -3.82
CA ILE A 248 -15.12 8.81 -4.29
C ILE A 248 -13.95 8.32 -3.41
N VAL A 249 -13.02 7.63 -4.02
CA VAL A 249 -11.81 7.13 -3.36
C VAL A 249 -10.66 8.08 -3.68
N THR A 250 -10.25 8.84 -2.67
CA THR A 250 -9.21 9.86 -2.81
C THR A 250 -7.81 9.23 -2.90
N ASP A 251 -6.86 10.02 -3.40
CA ASP A 251 -5.44 9.67 -3.42
C ASP A 251 -4.59 10.75 -2.73
N THR A 252 -3.48 10.33 -2.17
CA THR A 252 -2.53 11.13 -1.37
C THR A 252 -1.57 11.97 -2.23
N LEU A 253 -2.04 12.48 -3.38
CA LEU A 253 -1.21 13.26 -4.31
C LEU A 253 -0.61 14.52 -3.66
N TYR A 254 -1.35 15.17 -2.77
CA TYR A 254 -0.87 16.32 -2.03
C TYR A 254 0.15 15.92 -0.96
N GLU A 255 -0.16 14.90 -0.18
CA GLU A 255 0.69 14.38 0.90
C GLU A 255 2.01 13.82 0.36
N HIS A 256 2.01 13.35 -0.89
CA HIS A 256 3.20 12.92 -1.62
C HIS A 256 3.94 14.06 -2.36
N GLY A 257 3.46 15.30 -2.25
CA GLY A 257 4.07 16.45 -2.90
C GLY A 257 3.93 16.47 -4.43
N ILE A 258 3.04 15.67 -4.99
CA ILE A 258 2.71 15.65 -6.43
C ILE A 258 1.84 16.85 -6.77
N TRP A 259 0.88 17.17 -5.91
CA TRP A 259 0.05 18.36 -5.99
C TRP A 259 0.49 19.43 -5.00
N THR A 260 0.26 20.69 -5.37
CA THR A 260 0.24 21.83 -4.44
C THR A 260 -1.14 21.89 -3.76
N SER A 261 -1.26 22.64 -2.66
CA SER A 261 -2.55 22.89 -2.00
C SER A 261 -3.57 23.52 -2.95
N LYS A 262 -3.13 24.47 -3.79
CA LYS A 262 -3.99 25.10 -4.80
C LYS A 262 -4.51 24.10 -5.84
N GLN A 263 -3.65 23.19 -6.32
CA GLN A 263 -4.07 22.16 -7.27
C GLN A 263 -5.08 21.21 -6.66
N ARG A 264 -4.85 20.75 -5.41
CA ARG A 264 -5.80 19.91 -4.66
C ARG A 264 -7.15 20.62 -4.52
N SER A 265 -7.14 21.88 -4.02
CA SER A 265 -8.37 22.62 -3.78
C SER A 265 -9.14 22.88 -5.08
N ASN A 266 -8.47 23.28 -6.15
CA ASN A 266 -9.12 23.51 -7.44
C ASN A 266 -9.77 22.22 -7.98
N PHE A 267 -9.04 21.10 -7.99
CA PHE A 267 -9.55 19.83 -8.46
C PHE A 267 -10.77 19.36 -7.64
N LEU A 268 -10.68 19.42 -6.30
CA LEU A 268 -11.79 19.02 -5.44
C LEU A 268 -13.00 19.94 -5.58
N THR A 269 -12.78 21.27 -5.75
CA THR A 269 -13.88 22.22 -5.99
C THR A 269 -14.61 21.85 -7.28
N GLU A 270 -13.87 21.66 -8.37
CA GLU A 270 -14.46 21.31 -9.67
C GLU A 270 -15.21 19.98 -9.60
N LEU A 271 -14.60 18.94 -8.99
CA LEU A 271 -15.22 17.64 -8.82
C LEU A 271 -16.51 17.69 -8.00
N PHE A 272 -16.47 18.31 -6.82
CA PHE A 272 -17.64 18.31 -5.94
C PHE A 272 -18.75 19.21 -6.45
N SER A 273 -18.43 20.37 -7.05
CA SER A 273 -19.44 21.21 -7.70
C SER A 273 -20.13 20.43 -8.82
N LYS A 274 -19.35 19.76 -9.68
CA LYS A 274 -19.91 18.98 -10.79
C LYS A 274 -20.83 17.84 -10.34
N LEU A 275 -20.49 17.16 -9.24
CA LEU A 275 -21.33 16.09 -8.71
C LEU A 275 -22.57 16.63 -7.99
N SER A 276 -22.48 17.77 -7.29
CA SER A 276 -23.61 18.37 -6.59
C SER A 276 -24.63 19.04 -7.53
N ASP A 277 -24.25 19.40 -8.74
CA ASP A 277 -25.16 19.90 -9.77
C ASP A 277 -26.15 18.83 -10.28
N ASN A 278 -25.90 17.55 -9.98
CA ASN A 278 -26.71 16.42 -10.40
C ASN A 278 -27.59 15.90 -9.25
N PHE A 279 -28.85 16.28 -9.20
CA PHE A 279 -29.80 15.88 -8.15
C PHE A 279 -30.06 14.37 -8.05
N ASN A 280 -29.68 13.60 -9.07
CA ASN A 280 -29.81 12.15 -9.09
C ASN A 280 -28.59 11.42 -8.49
N ILE A 281 -27.58 12.16 -8.01
CA ILE A 281 -26.37 11.61 -7.45
C ILE A 281 -26.33 11.85 -5.94
N GLU A 282 -25.99 10.80 -5.20
CA GLU A 282 -25.51 10.87 -3.81
C GLU A 282 -24.10 10.36 -3.76
N PHE A 283 -23.20 11.07 -3.09
CA PHE A 283 -21.82 10.63 -3.01
C PHE A 283 -21.26 10.66 -1.59
N ALA A 284 -20.25 9.85 -1.37
CA ALA A 284 -19.46 9.79 -0.15
C ALA A 284 -17.97 9.79 -0.49
N LEU A 285 -17.14 10.16 0.48
CA LEU A 285 -15.69 10.13 0.35
C LEU A 285 -15.09 8.97 1.14
N LYS A 286 -14.17 8.23 0.54
CA LYS A 286 -13.24 7.33 1.21
C LYS A 286 -11.85 7.90 1.09
N ILE A 287 -11.36 8.51 2.16
CA ILE A 287 -10.02 9.10 2.23
C ILE A 287 -8.99 8.07 2.73
N HIS A 288 -7.71 8.35 2.49
CA HIS A 288 -6.63 7.47 2.92
C HIS A 288 -6.61 7.31 4.46
N PRO A 289 -6.47 6.09 4.99
CA PRO A 289 -6.67 5.81 6.41
C PRO A 289 -5.65 6.47 7.35
N SER A 290 -4.46 6.82 6.87
CA SER A 290 -3.39 7.33 7.74
C SER A 290 -2.68 8.60 7.25
N GLN A 291 -2.85 8.98 5.99
CA GLN A 291 -2.08 10.10 5.41
C GLN A 291 -2.92 11.36 5.21
N GLU A 292 -4.18 11.21 4.79
CA GLU A 292 -5.04 12.36 4.55
C GLU A 292 -5.68 12.89 5.83
N ASN A 293 -5.91 14.20 5.87
CA ASN A 293 -6.49 14.88 7.02
C ASN A 293 -8.02 14.96 6.88
N LYS A 294 -8.76 14.22 7.71
CA LYS A 294 -10.23 14.22 7.72
C LYS A 294 -10.83 15.61 8.01
N SER A 295 -10.15 16.40 8.85
CA SER A 295 -10.62 17.76 9.18
C SER A 295 -10.54 18.69 7.98
N PHE A 296 -9.52 18.54 7.11
CA PHE A 296 -9.45 19.27 5.85
C PHE A 296 -10.70 19.04 5.00
N TYR A 297 -11.05 17.76 4.76
CA TYR A 297 -12.21 17.42 3.94
C TYR A 297 -13.54 17.91 4.56
N LYS A 298 -13.70 17.80 5.88
CA LYS A 298 -14.87 18.32 6.58
C LYS A 298 -15.03 19.82 6.38
N ASN A 299 -13.96 20.59 6.59
CA ASN A 299 -14.00 22.05 6.44
C ASN A 299 -14.18 22.44 4.97
N PHE A 300 -13.53 21.73 4.06
CA PHE A 300 -13.62 21.99 2.63
C PHE A 300 -15.06 21.78 2.11
N LEU A 301 -15.71 20.67 2.47
CA LEU A 301 -17.10 20.38 2.10
C LEU A 301 -18.08 21.37 2.74
N LYS A 302 -17.85 21.75 4.01
CA LYS A 302 -18.64 22.77 4.70
C LYS A 302 -18.60 24.12 3.95
N ASN A 303 -17.43 24.53 3.47
CA ASN A 303 -17.28 25.77 2.69
C ASN A 303 -18.01 25.72 1.33
N LEU A 304 -18.25 24.52 0.82
CA LEU A 304 -19.07 24.29 -0.38
C LEU A 304 -20.56 24.05 -0.06
N ASN A 305 -20.99 24.19 1.21
CA ASN A 305 -22.33 23.88 1.69
C ASN A 305 -22.78 22.43 1.41
N LEU A 306 -21.82 21.49 1.40
CA LEU A 306 -22.06 20.07 1.14
C LEU A 306 -22.00 19.26 2.42
N ASN A 307 -23.02 18.43 2.67
CA ASN A 307 -23.05 17.46 3.75
C ASN A 307 -22.81 16.05 3.19
N VAL A 308 -21.56 15.62 3.16
CA VAL A 308 -21.11 14.38 2.52
C VAL A 308 -20.47 13.46 3.56
N PRO A 309 -20.85 12.16 3.63
CA PRO A 309 -20.20 11.20 4.49
C PRO A 309 -18.71 11.05 4.15
N ILE A 310 -17.85 11.02 5.18
CA ILE A 310 -16.39 10.84 5.03
C ILE A 310 -15.95 9.61 5.82
N PHE A 311 -15.50 8.59 5.13
CA PHE A 311 -14.93 7.37 5.66
C PHE A 311 -13.40 7.44 5.67
N GLN A 312 -12.76 7.11 6.76
CA GLN A 312 -11.29 7.07 6.86
C GLN A 312 -10.78 5.71 7.36
N SER A 313 -11.36 5.21 8.44
CA SER A 313 -10.94 3.97 9.09
C SER A 313 -11.62 2.72 8.54
N GLU A 314 -12.71 2.86 7.85
CA GLU A 314 -13.49 1.78 7.27
C GLU A 314 -12.72 1.08 6.15
N ASN A 315 -12.83 -0.24 6.04
CA ASN A 315 -12.24 -0.97 4.93
C ASN A 315 -12.97 -0.64 3.63
N LEU A 316 -12.22 -0.35 2.57
CA LEU A 316 -12.77 -0.01 1.27
C LEU A 316 -13.72 -1.10 0.73
N GLN A 317 -13.34 -2.36 0.88
CA GLN A 317 -14.13 -3.50 0.43
C GLN A 317 -15.47 -3.68 1.13
N ASP A 318 -15.59 -3.21 2.38
CA ASP A 318 -16.84 -3.29 3.14
C ASP A 318 -17.83 -2.19 2.71
N LEU A 319 -17.33 -1.14 2.06
CA LEU A 319 -18.15 -0.07 1.52
C LEU A 319 -18.73 -0.40 0.12
N PHE A 320 -18.06 -1.24 -0.67
CA PHE A 320 -18.45 -1.54 -2.06
C PHE A 320 -19.93 -1.93 -2.24
N PRO A 321 -20.54 -2.78 -1.38
CA PRO A 321 -21.94 -3.16 -1.58
C PRO A 321 -22.93 -2.01 -1.53
N ASN A 322 -22.57 -0.91 -0.87
CA ASN A 322 -23.45 0.23 -0.63
C ASN A 322 -23.42 1.28 -1.74
N TYR A 323 -22.54 1.13 -2.74
CA TYR A 323 -22.32 2.08 -3.82
C TYR A 323 -22.44 1.43 -5.19
N ASP A 324 -23.05 2.15 -6.12
CA ASP A 324 -23.30 1.68 -7.48
C ASP A 324 -22.06 1.84 -8.36
N LEU A 325 -21.30 2.92 -8.15
CA LEU A 325 -20.16 3.31 -8.93
C LEU A 325 -19.06 3.91 -8.04
N LEU A 326 -17.81 3.64 -8.38
CA LEU A 326 -16.66 4.26 -7.74
C LEU A 326 -16.01 5.28 -8.66
N ILE A 327 -15.49 6.34 -8.05
CA ILE A 327 -14.68 7.35 -8.73
C ILE A 327 -13.34 7.41 -8.01
N SER A 328 -12.24 7.42 -8.75
CA SER A 328 -10.92 7.58 -8.17
C SER A 328 -10.00 8.37 -9.10
N TYR A 329 -8.87 8.82 -8.58
CA TYR A 329 -7.86 9.56 -9.32
C TYR A 329 -6.46 9.24 -8.80
N GLY A 330 -5.43 9.66 -9.54
CA GLY A 330 -4.05 9.48 -9.11
C GLY A 330 -3.53 8.05 -9.24
N PHE A 331 -2.70 7.63 -8.27
CA PHE A 331 -2.06 6.33 -8.23
C PHE A 331 -2.24 5.69 -6.85
N SER A 332 -3.36 5.03 -6.64
CA SER A 332 -3.69 4.40 -5.37
C SER A 332 -3.70 2.88 -5.47
N THR A 333 -3.16 2.21 -4.44
CA THR A 333 -3.28 0.74 -4.30
C THR A 333 -4.74 0.29 -4.22
N SER A 334 -5.66 1.19 -3.87
CA SER A 334 -7.10 0.93 -3.90
C SER A 334 -7.60 0.59 -5.31
N HIS A 335 -6.95 1.09 -6.38
CA HIS A 335 -7.28 0.74 -7.77
C HIS A 335 -7.20 -0.77 -8.03
N SER A 336 -6.17 -1.45 -7.48
CA SER A 336 -6.08 -2.91 -7.57
C SER A 336 -7.26 -3.60 -6.90
N VAL A 337 -7.64 -3.13 -5.71
CA VAL A 337 -8.77 -3.70 -4.94
C VAL A 337 -10.10 -3.47 -5.67
N ILE A 338 -10.30 -2.27 -6.21
CA ILE A 338 -11.51 -1.92 -6.96
C ILE A 338 -11.61 -2.74 -8.23
N SER A 339 -10.54 -2.75 -9.04
CA SER A 339 -10.51 -3.51 -10.30
C SER A 339 -10.68 -5.00 -10.06
N TYR A 340 -10.07 -5.52 -8.99
CA TYR A 340 -10.23 -6.91 -8.58
C TYR A 340 -11.67 -7.27 -8.22
N SER A 341 -12.40 -6.36 -7.60
CA SER A 341 -13.79 -6.58 -7.21
C SER A 341 -14.75 -6.65 -8.40
N GLY A 342 -14.35 -6.15 -9.57
CA GLY A 342 -15.23 -6.01 -10.74
C GLY A 342 -16.25 -4.89 -10.61
N LYS A 343 -16.13 -4.02 -9.61
CA LYS A 343 -16.96 -2.82 -9.47
C LYS A 343 -16.66 -1.81 -10.58
N ARG A 344 -17.68 -1.12 -11.02
CA ARG A 344 -17.57 -0.03 -12.00
C ARG A 344 -16.71 1.09 -11.41
N LEU A 345 -15.74 1.54 -12.18
CA LEU A 345 -14.79 2.58 -11.77
C LEU A 345 -14.66 3.64 -12.86
N ILE A 346 -14.80 4.91 -12.48
CA ILE A 346 -14.37 6.04 -13.31
C ILE A 346 -13.02 6.54 -12.75
N LEU A 347 -12.02 6.53 -13.60
CA LEU A 347 -10.70 7.10 -13.31
C LEU A 347 -10.64 8.52 -13.85
N LEU A 348 -10.52 9.49 -12.94
CA LEU A 348 -10.35 10.89 -13.30
C LEU A 348 -8.88 11.18 -13.64
N ASN A 349 -8.69 11.93 -14.72
CA ASN A 349 -7.38 12.48 -15.03
C ASN A 349 -6.98 13.53 -13.99
N SER A 350 -5.91 13.26 -13.25
CA SER A 350 -5.40 14.16 -12.21
C SER A 350 -4.42 15.23 -12.75
N GLY A 351 -4.32 15.38 -14.07
CA GLY A 351 -3.35 16.28 -14.72
C GLY A 351 -1.89 15.78 -14.64
N LYS A 352 -1.66 14.58 -14.14
CA LYS A 352 -0.35 13.93 -14.05
C LYS A 352 -0.44 12.52 -14.60
N LYS A 353 0.50 12.14 -15.49
CA LYS A 353 0.65 10.73 -15.86
C LYS A 353 1.04 9.94 -14.63
N THR A 354 0.17 9.03 -14.22
CA THR A 354 0.41 8.10 -13.13
C THR A 354 0.51 6.69 -13.67
N PRO A 355 1.37 5.83 -13.09
CA PRO A 355 1.43 4.43 -13.48
C PRO A 355 0.06 3.77 -13.27
N ARG A 356 -0.32 2.87 -14.16
CA ARG A 356 -1.54 2.09 -14.02
C ARG A 356 -1.28 0.78 -13.30
N PHE A 357 -2.19 0.40 -12.43
CA PHE A 357 -2.15 -0.93 -11.85
C PHE A 357 -2.54 -1.99 -12.87
N PRO A 358 -2.02 -3.22 -12.73
CA PRO A 358 -2.55 -4.37 -13.47
C PRO A 358 -4.08 -4.43 -13.31
N LEU A 359 -4.79 -4.90 -14.31
CA LEU A 359 -6.25 -4.93 -14.44
C LEU A 359 -6.95 -3.60 -14.80
N ILE A 360 -6.34 -2.45 -14.68
CA ILE A 360 -6.97 -1.22 -15.15
C ILE A 360 -7.20 -1.29 -16.66
N GLU A 361 -6.19 -1.70 -17.41
CA GLU A 361 -6.29 -1.82 -18.87
C GLU A 361 -7.33 -2.86 -19.29
N GLU A 362 -7.31 -4.04 -18.66
CA GLU A 362 -8.32 -5.07 -18.87
C GLU A 362 -9.71 -4.61 -18.42
N GLY A 363 -9.78 -3.80 -17.36
CA GLY A 363 -11.01 -3.17 -16.89
C GLY A 363 -11.59 -2.21 -17.92
N ILE A 364 -10.74 -1.41 -18.58
CA ILE A 364 -11.14 -0.51 -19.68
C ILE A 364 -11.64 -1.32 -20.87
N GLN A 365 -10.88 -2.32 -21.31
CA GLN A 365 -11.25 -3.17 -22.43
C GLN A 365 -12.55 -3.97 -22.20
N SER A 366 -12.84 -4.32 -20.95
CA SER A 366 -14.07 -5.04 -20.55
C SER A 366 -15.24 -4.11 -20.23
N GLY A 367 -15.01 -2.79 -20.25
CA GLY A 367 -16.03 -1.79 -19.94
C GLY A 367 -16.36 -1.59 -18.47
N HIS A 368 -15.59 -2.17 -17.53
CA HIS A 368 -15.75 -1.95 -16.10
C HIS A 368 -15.07 -0.69 -15.59
N VAL A 369 -14.08 -0.22 -16.33
CA VAL A 369 -13.34 1.01 -16.03
C VAL A 369 -13.54 1.98 -17.18
N MET A 370 -13.85 3.23 -16.86
CA MET A 370 -13.89 4.33 -17.81
C MET A 370 -12.91 5.41 -17.38
N GLU A 371 -12.22 6.02 -18.34
CA GLU A 371 -11.33 7.14 -18.08
C GLU A 371 -12.05 8.46 -18.39
N CYS A 372 -12.08 9.35 -17.42
CA CYS A 372 -12.60 10.70 -17.58
C CYS A 372 -11.44 11.69 -17.67
N ASN A 373 -11.20 12.20 -18.86
CA ASN A 373 -10.11 13.13 -19.14
C ASN A 373 -10.42 14.57 -18.74
N ASP A 374 -11.68 14.95 -18.75
CA ASP A 374 -12.17 16.27 -18.31
C ASP A 374 -13.34 16.09 -17.32
N ILE A 375 -13.23 16.69 -16.15
CA ILE A 375 -14.28 16.65 -15.12
C ILE A 375 -15.61 17.20 -15.63
N LYS A 376 -15.58 18.09 -16.64
CA LYS A 376 -16.80 18.63 -17.27
C LYS A 376 -17.69 17.55 -17.86
N ASP A 377 -17.09 16.45 -18.34
CA ASP A 377 -17.82 15.34 -18.96
C ASP A 377 -18.33 14.32 -17.94
N LEU A 378 -17.93 14.45 -16.67
CA LEU A 378 -18.14 13.44 -15.63
C LEU A 378 -19.63 13.04 -15.48
N ASN A 379 -20.55 14.00 -15.42
CA ASN A 379 -21.98 13.71 -15.24
C ASN A 379 -22.58 12.93 -16.42
N ASN A 380 -22.16 13.24 -17.64
CA ASN A 380 -22.58 12.49 -18.83
C ASN A 380 -22.04 11.06 -18.78
N MET A 381 -20.75 10.90 -18.43
CA MET A 381 -20.12 9.60 -18.28
C MET A 381 -20.76 8.75 -17.19
N ILE A 382 -21.12 9.34 -16.04
CA ILE A 382 -21.83 8.64 -14.98
C ILE A 382 -23.17 8.12 -15.51
N ASN A 383 -23.95 8.98 -16.17
CA ASN A 383 -25.28 8.64 -16.70
C ASN A 383 -25.21 7.55 -17.77
N GLU A 384 -24.22 7.58 -18.65
CA GLU A 384 -23.98 6.54 -19.64
C GLU A 384 -23.54 5.23 -19.00
N PHE A 385 -22.58 5.31 -18.05
CA PHE A 385 -21.99 4.13 -17.43
C PHE A 385 -23.00 3.36 -16.58
N VAL A 386 -23.92 4.07 -15.94
CA VAL A 386 -25.00 3.47 -15.14
C VAL A 386 -26.02 2.73 -16.01
N LYS A 387 -26.30 3.25 -17.20
CA LYS A 387 -27.27 2.66 -18.15
C LYS A 387 -26.70 1.43 -18.89
N LYS A 388 -25.39 1.31 -19.00
CA LYS A 388 -24.77 0.16 -19.65
C LYS A 388 -24.97 -1.09 -18.82
N ASP A 389 -25.53 -2.14 -19.41
CA ASP A 389 -25.41 -3.49 -18.87
C ASP A 389 -23.95 -3.95 -19.05
N VAL A 390 -23.17 -3.84 -17.97
CA VAL A 390 -21.79 -4.31 -17.98
C VAL A 390 -21.76 -5.71 -17.38
N GLU A 391 -21.69 -6.72 -18.23
CA GLU A 391 -21.39 -8.07 -17.81
C GLU A 391 -19.88 -8.21 -17.57
N VAL A 392 -19.53 -8.89 -16.48
CA VAL A 392 -18.12 -9.25 -16.24
C VAL A 392 -17.71 -10.23 -17.33
N SER A 393 -16.98 -9.77 -18.32
CA SER A 393 -16.58 -10.58 -19.44
C SER A 393 -15.69 -11.75 -18.98
N GLN A 394 -15.77 -12.89 -19.66
CA GLN A 394 -14.87 -14.03 -19.40
C GLN A 394 -13.40 -13.62 -19.55
N LYS A 395 -13.10 -12.73 -20.50
CA LYS A 395 -11.75 -12.16 -20.70
C LYS A 395 -11.24 -11.43 -19.45
N PHE A 396 -12.09 -10.66 -18.78
CA PHE A 396 -11.74 -10.00 -17.52
C PHE A 396 -11.51 -11.01 -16.39
N ILE A 397 -12.35 -12.03 -16.30
CA ILE A 397 -12.20 -13.12 -15.32
C ILE A 397 -10.87 -13.84 -15.53
N ASP A 398 -10.51 -14.15 -16.77
CA ASP A 398 -9.27 -14.84 -17.11
C ASP A 398 -8.04 -13.95 -16.87
N ALA A 399 -8.10 -12.67 -17.24
CA ALA A 399 -7.07 -11.69 -16.90
C ALA A 399 -6.88 -11.56 -15.39
N ARG A 400 -7.97 -11.56 -14.63
CA ARG A 400 -7.96 -11.53 -13.17
C ARG A 400 -7.27 -12.77 -12.58
N LYS A 401 -7.60 -13.97 -13.07
CA LYS A 401 -6.94 -15.23 -12.66
C LYS A 401 -5.44 -15.22 -12.98
N LYS A 402 -5.08 -14.73 -14.16
CA LYS A 402 -3.69 -14.63 -14.61
C LYS A 402 -2.89 -13.65 -13.76
N LEU A 403 -3.46 -12.47 -13.48
CA LEU A 403 -2.78 -11.42 -12.72
C LEU A 403 -2.66 -11.74 -11.25
N PHE A 404 -3.69 -12.31 -10.61
CA PHE A 404 -3.74 -12.54 -9.16
C PHE A 404 -3.50 -14.00 -8.75
N TYR A 405 -2.89 -14.78 -9.55
CA TYR A 405 -2.50 -16.18 -9.31
C TYR A 405 -3.58 -17.03 -8.63
N LYS A 406 -4.14 -17.97 -9.40
CA LYS A 406 -5.18 -18.93 -9.00
C LYS A 406 -6.52 -18.36 -8.55
N PHE A 407 -6.60 -17.20 -7.95
CA PHE A 407 -7.84 -16.55 -7.54
C PHE A 407 -8.85 -17.52 -6.85
N ASP A 408 -8.36 -18.26 -5.88
CA ASP A 408 -9.08 -19.37 -5.22
C ASP A 408 -9.34 -19.13 -3.72
N GLY A 409 -9.02 -17.92 -3.21
CA GLY A 409 -9.18 -17.58 -1.81
C GLY A 409 -8.16 -18.22 -0.87
N LYS A 410 -7.06 -18.79 -1.39
CA LYS A 410 -6.05 -19.53 -0.62
C LYS A 410 -4.67 -18.89 -0.63
N SER A 411 -4.57 -17.60 -0.94
CA SER A 411 -3.28 -16.91 -0.99
C SER A 411 -2.61 -16.85 0.39
N ALA A 412 -3.39 -16.60 1.44
CA ALA A 412 -2.89 -16.57 2.82
C ALA A 412 -2.41 -17.96 3.27
N GLU A 413 -3.13 -19.02 2.92
CA GLU A 413 -2.75 -20.42 3.22
C GLU A 413 -1.42 -20.77 2.54
N ARG A 414 -1.27 -20.46 1.23
CA ARG A 414 -0.02 -20.68 0.49
C ARG A 414 1.15 -19.91 1.11
N GLY A 415 0.90 -18.67 1.55
CA GLY A 415 1.92 -17.88 2.26
C GLY A 415 2.36 -18.53 3.57
N ALA A 416 1.41 -19.03 4.35
CA ALA A 416 1.68 -19.74 5.60
C ALA A 416 2.49 -21.02 5.35
N ASP A 417 2.13 -21.81 4.34
CA ASP A 417 2.83 -23.04 3.99
C ASP A 417 4.25 -22.78 3.50
N ALA A 418 4.46 -21.75 2.67
CA ALA A 418 5.79 -21.37 2.20
C ALA A 418 6.70 -20.98 3.37
N ILE A 419 6.17 -20.26 4.36
CA ILE A 419 6.89 -19.88 5.57
C ILE A 419 7.26 -21.12 6.41
N LEU A 420 6.31 -22.01 6.66
CA LEU A 420 6.55 -23.22 7.44
C LEU A 420 7.56 -24.14 6.76
N ASN A 421 7.48 -24.29 5.44
CA ASN A 421 8.43 -25.08 4.66
C ASN A 421 9.86 -24.53 4.74
N LEU A 422 10.03 -23.19 4.68
CA LEU A 422 11.33 -22.57 4.89
C LEU A 422 11.89 -22.90 6.28
N LEU A 423 11.09 -22.74 7.32
CA LEU A 423 11.52 -22.94 8.71
C LEU A 423 11.81 -24.42 9.03
N ASN A 424 11.10 -25.35 8.42
CA ASN A 424 11.36 -26.79 8.59
C ASN A 424 12.63 -27.24 7.88
N LYS A 425 13.03 -26.62 6.77
CA LYS A 425 14.29 -26.92 6.07
C LYS A 425 15.54 -26.41 6.79
N ARG A 426 15.38 -25.47 7.72
CA ARG A 426 16.50 -24.89 8.50
C ARG A 426 16.73 -25.55 9.87
N LYS A 427 15.84 -26.44 10.28
CA LYS A 427 16.00 -27.33 11.44
C LYS A 427 16.78 -28.58 11.07
#